data_8985d1121b30be26bea4c67ed5b8ea17
#
_entry.id   8985d1121b30be26bea4c67ed5b8ea17
#
_cell.length_a   1.000
_cell.length_b   1.000
_cell.length_c   1.000
_cell.angle_alpha   90.00
_cell.angle_beta   90.00
_cell.angle_gamma   90.00
#
_symmetry.space_group_name_H-M   'P 1'
#
loop_
_entity.id
_entity.type
_entity.pdbx_description
1 polymer ?
#
loop_
_entity_poly.entity_id
_entity_poly.type
_entity_poly.pdbx_seq_one_letter_code
_entity_poly.pdbx_strand_id
1 'polypeptide(L)'
;MKQVLRRELERAQMEINALVADLDAGVVAPVLIRHALEARRALTRCNRHLLSACVRRKAVDAAEGNVAALDELAQLFATMPRATCWRCRVAAKHKSKE
;
A
#
# COMPACT_ATOMS: atom_id res chain seq x y z
N MET A 1 -1.15 -11.09 12.47
CA MET A 1 -0.91 -10.41 11.19
C MET A 1 -1.82 -10.89 10.06
N LYS A 2 -1.95 -12.21 9.85
CA LYS A 2 -2.80 -12.79 8.80
C LYS A 2 -4.26 -12.33 8.89
N GLN A 3 -4.80 -12.22 10.10
CA GLN A 3 -6.17 -11.74 10.32
C GLN A 3 -6.33 -10.26 9.98
N VAL A 4 -5.33 -9.45 10.29
CA VAL A 4 -5.34 -8.01 9.97
C VAL A 4 -5.33 -7.82 8.46
N LEU A 5 -4.47 -8.57 7.74
CA LEU A 5 -4.40 -8.54 6.29
C LEU A 5 -5.72 -8.96 5.65
N ARG A 6 -6.32 -10.06 6.15
CA ARG A 6 -7.59 -10.53 5.64
C ARG A 6 -8.68 -9.48 5.80
N ARG A 7 -8.74 -8.83 6.96
CA ARG A 7 -9.71 -7.77 7.26
C ARG A 7 -9.58 -6.59 6.30
N GLU A 8 -8.34 -6.14 6.07
CA GLU A 8 -8.08 -5.02 5.15
C GLU A 8 -8.41 -5.39 3.71
N LEU A 9 -8.11 -6.61 3.28
CA LEU A 9 -8.44 -7.09 1.92
C LEU A 9 -9.95 -7.22 1.73
N GLU A 10 -10.66 -7.74 2.72
CA GLU A 10 -12.12 -7.84 2.69
C GLU A 10 -12.76 -6.46 2.61
N ARG A 11 -12.22 -5.50 3.36
CA ARG A 11 -12.68 -4.11 3.32
C ARG A 11 -12.47 -3.49 1.94
N ALA A 12 -11.29 -3.68 1.34
CA ALA A 12 -11.01 -3.21 -0.01
C ALA A 12 -11.97 -3.84 -1.02
N GLN A 13 -12.24 -5.14 -0.89
CA GLN A 13 -13.17 -5.85 -1.77
C GLN A 13 -14.59 -5.30 -1.66
N MET A 14 -15.05 -5.02 -0.43
CA MET A 14 -16.36 -4.41 -0.20
C MET A 14 -16.48 -3.05 -0.87
N GLU A 15 -15.44 -2.22 -0.76
CA GLU A 15 -15.43 -0.89 -1.39
C GLU A 15 -15.40 -0.98 -2.92
N ILE A 16 -14.66 -1.94 -3.47
CA ILE A 16 -14.62 -2.18 -4.92
C ILE A 16 -15.98 -2.65 -5.41
N ASN A 17 -16.63 -3.57 -4.70
CA ASN A 17 -17.95 -4.06 -5.04
C ASN A 17 -18.99 -2.93 -4.99
N ALA A 18 -18.92 -2.06 -3.99
CA ALA A 18 -19.77 -0.89 -3.88
C ALA A 18 -19.55 0.08 -5.06
N LEU A 19 -18.30 0.28 -5.45
CA LEU A 19 -17.92 1.12 -6.59
C LEU A 19 -18.54 0.59 -7.90
N VAL A 20 -18.44 -0.73 -8.12
CA VAL A 20 -19.00 -1.37 -9.32
C VAL A 20 -20.53 -1.23 -9.33
N ALA A 21 -21.19 -1.48 -8.19
CA ALA A 21 -22.63 -1.36 -8.06
C ALA A 21 -23.09 0.08 -8.31
N ASP A 22 -22.39 1.06 -7.78
CA ASP A 22 -22.71 2.48 -7.97
C ASP A 22 -22.49 2.92 -9.41
N LEU A 23 -21.45 2.42 -10.06
CA LEU A 23 -21.18 2.69 -11.47
C LEU A 23 -22.34 2.18 -12.34
N ASP A 24 -22.79 0.95 -12.09
CA ASP A 24 -23.90 0.34 -12.81
C ASP A 24 -25.23 1.05 -12.56
N ALA A 25 -25.41 1.61 -11.37
CA ALA A 25 -26.61 2.36 -11.00
C ALA A 25 -26.59 3.80 -11.51
N GLY A 26 -25.52 4.25 -12.15
CA GLY A 26 -25.42 5.60 -12.68
C GLY A 26 -25.23 6.68 -11.62
N VAL A 27 -24.63 6.32 -10.47
CA VAL A 27 -24.35 7.26 -9.38
C VAL A 27 -23.34 8.32 -9.83
N VAL A 28 -23.49 9.55 -9.32
CA VAL A 28 -22.65 10.68 -9.71
C VAL A 28 -21.18 10.48 -9.33
N ALA A 29 -20.29 11.06 -10.14
CA ALA A 29 -18.84 10.89 -10.04
C ALA A 29 -18.25 11.16 -8.63
N PRO A 30 -18.65 12.19 -7.87
CA PRO A 30 -18.10 12.42 -6.52
C PRO A 30 -18.27 11.23 -5.57
N VAL A 31 -19.38 10.50 -5.65
CA VAL A 31 -19.61 9.31 -4.82
C VAL A 31 -18.70 8.17 -5.26
N LEU A 32 -18.54 7.99 -6.58
CA LEU A 32 -17.64 6.98 -7.15
C LEU A 32 -16.20 7.23 -6.72
N ILE A 33 -15.75 8.48 -6.76
CA ILE A 33 -14.40 8.87 -6.35
C ILE A 33 -14.19 8.54 -4.87
N ARG A 34 -15.18 8.81 -4.02
CA ARG A 34 -15.09 8.50 -2.58
C ARG A 34 -14.88 7.01 -2.33
N HIS A 35 -15.66 6.14 -3.00
CA HIS A 35 -15.49 4.69 -2.88
C HIS A 35 -14.13 4.23 -3.39
N ALA A 36 -13.65 4.79 -4.49
CA ALA A 36 -12.34 4.48 -5.04
C ALA A 36 -11.21 4.86 -4.07
N LEU A 37 -11.31 6.03 -3.43
CA LEU A 37 -10.35 6.49 -2.43
C LEU A 37 -10.36 5.59 -1.19
N GLU A 38 -11.52 5.14 -0.73
CA GLU A 38 -11.60 4.22 0.41
C GLU A 38 -10.98 2.86 0.09
N ALA A 39 -11.21 2.34 -1.11
CA ALA A 39 -10.56 1.11 -1.58
C ALA A 39 -9.04 1.27 -1.61
N ARG A 40 -8.56 2.40 -2.13
CA ARG A 40 -7.13 2.72 -2.18
C ARG A 40 -6.52 2.78 -0.79
N ARG A 41 -7.19 3.41 0.18
CA ARG A 41 -6.74 3.48 1.57
C ARG A 41 -6.60 2.10 2.20
N ALA A 42 -7.59 1.23 1.99
CA ALA A 42 -7.56 -0.13 2.50
C ALA A 42 -6.39 -0.93 1.92
N LEU A 43 -6.16 -0.81 0.60
CA LEU A 43 -5.03 -1.46 -0.07
C LEU A 43 -3.69 -0.90 0.40
N THR A 44 -3.60 0.41 0.64
CA THR A 44 -2.39 1.05 1.17
C THR A 44 -2.05 0.50 2.56
N ARG A 45 -3.05 0.34 3.44
CA ARG A 45 -2.84 -0.27 4.75
C ARG A 45 -2.37 -1.72 4.63
N CYS A 46 -2.97 -2.48 3.72
CA CYS A 46 -2.56 -3.85 3.45
C CYS A 46 -1.10 -3.91 3.00
N ASN A 47 -0.71 -3.06 2.06
CA ASN A 47 0.66 -2.98 1.56
C ASN A 47 1.66 -2.64 2.68
N ARG A 48 1.28 -1.76 3.61
CA ARG A 48 2.12 -1.44 4.77
C ARG A 48 2.40 -2.67 5.62
N HIS A 49 1.38 -3.45 5.92
CA HIS A 49 1.53 -4.66 6.72
C HIS A 49 2.39 -5.69 6.01
N LEU A 50 2.16 -5.91 4.72
CA LEU A 50 2.95 -6.84 3.91
C LEU A 50 4.40 -6.40 3.83
N LEU A 51 4.64 -5.12 3.57
CA LEU A 51 5.99 -4.56 3.47
C LEU A 51 6.73 -4.69 4.79
N SER A 52 6.08 -4.33 5.91
CA SER A 52 6.66 -4.43 7.24
C SER A 52 7.08 -5.86 7.56
N ALA A 53 6.22 -6.84 7.28
CA ALA A 53 6.53 -8.25 7.49
C ALA A 53 7.68 -8.72 6.62
N CYS A 54 7.71 -8.31 5.37
CA CYS A 54 8.78 -8.66 4.42
C CYS A 54 10.12 -8.08 4.86
N VAL A 55 10.14 -6.81 5.26
CA VAL A 55 11.37 -6.13 5.73
C VAL A 55 11.91 -6.83 6.97
N ARG A 56 11.06 -7.15 7.95
CA ARG A 56 11.48 -7.86 9.16
C ARG A 56 12.10 -9.20 8.85
N ARG A 57 11.47 -9.98 7.99
CA ARG A 57 11.97 -11.29 7.61
C ARG A 57 13.31 -11.19 6.89
N LYS A 58 13.42 -10.27 5.93
CA LYS A 58 14.67 -10.07 5.18
C LYS A 58 15.79 -9.54 6.08
N ALA A 59 15.47 -8.69 7.06
CA ALA A 59 16.45 -8.21 8.04
C ALA A 59 17.00 -9.34 8.89
N VAL A 60 16.14 -10.27 9.34
CA VAL A 60 16.57 -11.45 10.09
C VAL A 60 17.45 -12.33 9.22
N ASP A 61 17.05 -12.61 7.98
CA ASP A 61 17.83 -13.42 7.04
C ASP A 61 19.21 -12.81 6.78
N ALA A 62 19.28 -11.48 6.61
CA ALA A 62 20.54 -10.78 6.41
C ALA A 62 21.45 -10.88 7.66
N ALA A 63 20.87 -10.77 8.85
CA ALA A 63 21.62 -10.91 10.11
C ALA A 63 22.18 -12.32 10.30
N GLU A 64 21.53 -13.33 9.72
CA GLU A 64 21.98 -14.71 9.74
C GLU A 64 23.01 -15.02 8.63
N GLY A 65 23.43 -14.02 7.86
CA GLY A 65 24.47 -14.15 6.85
C GLY A 65 23.97 -14.31 5.42
N ASN A 66 22.66 -14.20 5.17
CA ASN A 66 22.10 -14.28 3.82
C ASN A 66 22.23 -12.94 3.10
N VAL A 67 23.30 -12.77 2.33
CA VAL A 67 23.60 -11.53 1.60
C VAL A 67 22.54 -11.22 0.53
N ALA A 68 21.95 -12.26 -0.07
CA ALA A 68 20.90 -12.09 -1.07
C ALA A 68 19.66 -11.37 -0.52
N ALA A 69 19.40 -11.48 0.79
CA ALA A 69 18.30 -10.80 1.43
C ALA A 69 18.42 -9.27 1.35
N LEU A 70 19.64 -8.73 1.38
CA LEU A 70 19.86 -7.30 1.23
C LEU A 70 19.53 -6.81 -0.18
N ASP A 71 19.91 -7.58 -1.20
CA ASP A 71 19.60 -7.25 -2.58
C ASP A 71 18.07 -7.31 -2.82
N GLU A 72 17.41 -8.30 -2.24
CA GLU A 72 15.96 -8.42 -2.32
C GLU A 72 15.24 -7.25 -1.67
N LEU A 73 15.74 -6.78 -0.53
CA LEU A 73 15.23 -5.57 0.12
C LEU A 73 15.41 -4.34 -0.76
N ALA A 74 16.58 -4.17 -1.36
CA ALA A 74 16.86 -3.04 -2.26
C ALA A 74 15.90 -3.05 -3.45
N GLN A 75 15.65 -4.21 -4.06
CA GLN A 75 14.72 -4.36 -5.16
C GLN A 75 13.28 -4.03 -4.73
N LEU A 76 12.88 -4.47 -3.54
CA LEU A 76 11.55 -4.20 -3.00
C LEU A 76 11.34 -2.69 -2.84
N PHE A 77 12.30 -1.98 -2.25
CA PHE A 77 12.22 -0.53 -2.11
C PHE A 77 12.22 0.20 -3.46
N ALA A 78 12.95 -0.32 -4.44
CA ALA A 78 12.98 0.27 -5.78
C ALA A 78 11.63 0.15 -6.51
N THR A 79 10.82 -0.86 -6.19
CA THR A 79 9.50 -1.06 -6.80
C THR A 79 8.37 -0.35 -6.07
N MET A 80 8.63 0.25 -4.91
CA MET A 80 7.61 0.97 -4.15
C MET A 80 7.13 2.21 -4.90
N PRO A 81 5.79 2.45 -4.92
CA PRO A 81 5.28 3.72 -5.46
C PRO A 81 5.83 4.91 -4.69
N ARG A 82 6.13 6.00 -5.39
CA ARG A 82 6.67 7.23 -4.77
C ARG A 82 5.78 7.76 -3.65
N ALA A 83 4.47 7.60 -3.77
CA ALA A 83 3.51 8.07 -2.77
C ALA A 83 3.64 7.37 -1.41
N THR A 84 4.21 6.15 -1.37
CA THR A 84 4.44 5.40 -0.12
C THR A 84 5.87 5.50 0.37
N CYS A 85 6.78 6.09 -0.41
CA CYS A 85 8.18 6.29 -0.05
C CYS A 85 8.33 7.52 0.84
N TRP A 86 8.87 7.33 2.05
CA TRP A 86 9.09 8.43 2.99
C TRP A 86 9.99 9.53 2.40
N ARG A 87 11.07 9.15 1.72
CA ARG A 87 11.99 10.11 1.08
C ARG A 87 11.28 10.96 0.04
N CYS A 88 10.41 10.35 -0.74
CA CYS A 88 9.65 11.07 -1.77
C CYS A 88 8.65 12.05 -1.15
N ARG A 89 8.04 11.68 -0.01
CA ARG A 89 7.15 12.59 0.73
C ARG A 89 7.88 13.81 1.26
N VAL A 90 9.06 13.60 1.84
CA VAL A 90 9.89 14.69 2.38
C VAL A 90 10.35 15.60 1.25
N ALA A 91 10.83 15.03 0.13
CA ALA A 91 11.25 15.80 -1.04
C ALA A 91 10.09 16.63 -1.63
N ALA A 92 8.89 16.04 -1.71
CA ALA A 92 7.71 16.74 -2.20
C ALA A 92 7.32 17.91 -1.29
N LYS A 93 7.41 17.73 0.04
CA LYS A 93 7.16 18.81 1.02
C LYS A 93 8.17 19.94 0.89
N HIS A 94 9.44 19.63 0.67
CA HIS A 94 10.47 20.64 0.46
C HIS A 94 10.24 21.43 -0.82
N LYS A 95 9.87 20.78 -1.91
CA LYS A 95 9.57 21.44 -3.18
C LYS A 95 8.36 22.37 -3.09
N SER A 96 7.36 22.03 -2.29
CA SER A 96 6.17 22.85 -2.15
C SER A 96 6.38 24.09 -1.28
N LYS A 97 7.50 24.18 -0.54
CA LYS A 97 7.87 25.34 0.27
C LYS A 97 8.73 26.35 -0.48
N GLU A 98 9.25 25.98 -1.62
CA GLU A 98 10.02 26.86 -2.49
C GLU A 98 9.13 27.51 -3.54
#